data_8b67294ca7379282c28e12cfc18e37bf
#
_entry.id   8b67294ca7379282c28e12cfc18e37bf
#
_cell.length_a   1.000
_cell.length_b   1.000
_cell.length_c   1.000
_cell.angle_alpha   90.00
_cell.angle_beta   90.00
_cell.angle_gamma   90.00
#
_symmetry.space_group_name_H-M   'P 1'
#
loop_
_entity.id
_entity.type
_entity.pdbx_description
1 polymer ?
#
loop_
_entity_poly.entity_id
_entity_poly.type
_entity_poly.pdbx_seq_one_letter_code
_entity_poly.pdbx_strand_id
1 'polypeptide(L)'
;MSRKPAEAGPMQEETPDGGPHQSGDAHHGHGHSHHHHHGHHNHPADHHHATGLKGWLQEVFVPHSHDSADSVDDALESSAQGIRAVKISLLGLGATALFQLAIVLVSESVALLADTVHNFSDALTAVPLWIAFVLGRRPASRTFTYGLGKAEDLAGLFIVAMIALSAVVAAVESIRRFFEPQPVHNLGWVLAAGLVGFAGNELVAIYRIRVGRRIGSAALLADGVHARTDGFTSLAVVAGVIGIWLGFPLADPIGGLLISAAIFVLLWGTVRDVGRRLLDGVDPALSDRLAALVTENAPEGSSSRLRWSGHRLHAEITVPAGAGTHLGEFAVVVQRLEAAARGSLRNLGSVTVVPLVDGVPQRGR
;
A
#
# COMPACT_ATOMS: atom_id res chain seq x y z
N MET A 1 28.32 -5.12 -57.98
CA MET A 1 27.74 -4.02 -58.75
C MET A 1 27.15 -3.05 -57.73
N SER A 2 27.88 -2.20 -57.19
CA SER A 2 28.50 -0.91 -57.50
C SER A 2 27.48 0.12 -58.01
N ARG A 3 27.12 1.06 -57.16
CA ARG A 3 27.09 2.50 -57.40
C ARG A 3 26.65 3.30 -56.18
N LYS A 4 27.59 4.03 -55.65
CA LYS A 4 27.52 5.29 -54.90
C LYS A 4 28.03 6.38 -55.89
N PRO A 5 28.05 7.68 -55.62
CA PRO A 5 27.24 8.61 -54.84
C PRO A 5 26.88 9.89 -55.64
N ALA A 6 26.25 10.89 -55.02
CA ALA A 6 26.39 12.29 -55.44
C ALA A 6 26.23 13.23 -54.22
N GLU A 7 27.29 14.00 -54.01
CA GLU A 7 27.47 15.16 -53.13
C GLU A 7 26.83 16.41 -53.72
N ALA A 8 26.57 17.37 -52.87
CA ALA A 8 26.77 18.83 -52.94
C ALA A 8 25.77 19.51 -52.04
N GLY A 9 26.04 20.43 -51.16
CA GLY A 9 27.04 21.46 -50.94
C GLY A 9 26.31 22.65 -50.28
N PRO A 10 26.94 23.53 -49.49
CA PRO A 10 26.29 24.42 -48.52
C PRO A 10 26.09 25.85 -49.03
N MET A 11 25.20 26.63 -48.44
CA MET A 11 25.17 28.13 -48.49
C MET A 11 24.49 28.64 -47.21
N GLN A 12 25.25 29.33 -46.35
CA GLN A 12 25.39 30.76 -46.06
C GLN A 12 24.16 31.38 -45.36
N GLU A 13 24.23 31.71 -44.13
CA GLU A 13 24.69 32.88 -43.42
C GLU A 13 24.14 34.23 -43.97
N GLU A 14 23.27 34.87 -43.18
CA GLU A 14 23.15 36.33 -43.13
C GLU A 14 22.47 36.75 -41.84
N THR A 15 23.23 37.45 -40.94
CA THR A 15 22.74 38.46 -40.00
C THR A 15 22.86 39.83 -40.69
N PRO A 16 22.08 40.85 -40.26
CA PRO A 16 22.62 41.94 -39.45
C PRO A 16 21.64 42.52 -38.43
N ASP A 17 22.11 42.82 -37.23
CA ASP A 17 22.65 44.09 -36.72
C ASP A 17 21.63 45.25 -36.52
N GLY A 18 21.64 45.85 -35.31
CA GLY A 18 21.03 47.14 -35.03
C GLY A 18 20.46 47.30 -33.61
N GLY A 19 21.30 47.74 -32.64
CA GLY A 19 20.88 48.14 -31.31
C GLY A 19 20.34 49.60 -31.29
N PRO A 20 20.58 50.41 -30.24
CA PRO A 20 19.92 50.42 -28.94
C PRO A 20 19.23 51.76 -28.61
N HIS A 21 18.45 51.88 -27.54
CA HIS A 21 18.19 53.13 -26.75
C HIS A 21 17.39 52.79 -25.53
N GLN A 22 17.94 52.92 -24.35
CA GLN A 22 18.09 54.01 -23.40
C GLN A 22 16.79 54.55 -22.78
N SER A 23 16.78 54.37 -21.45
CA SER A 23 16.48 55.33 -20.37
C SER A 23 15.03 55.68 -20.02
N GLY A 24 14.79 55.68 -18.73
CA GLY A 24 13.90 56.64 -18.10
C GLY A 24 13.32 56.20 -16.76
N ASP A 25 13.90 56.76 -15.74
CA ASP A 25 13.54 56.79 -14.32
C ASP A 25 12.06 57.16 -13.99
N ALA A 26 11.52 56.69 -12.89
CA ALA A 26 11.24 57.44 -11.65
C ALA A 26 9.97 57.02 -10.93
N HIS A 27 10.15 56.68 -9.67
CA HIS A 27 9.35 56.94 -8.49
C HIS A 27 7.82 57.13 -8.59
N HIS A 28 7.05 56.36 -7.79
CA HIS A 28 6.35 56.86 -6.62
C HIS A 28 5.64 55.73 -5.87
N GLY A 29 5.86 55.68 -4.56
CA GLY A 29 5.15 54.84 -3.64
C GLY A 29 3.78 55.39 -3.28
N HIS A 30 2.86 54.52 -2.97
CA HIS A 30 1.74 54.78 -2.04
C HIS A 30 1.33 53.47 -1.40
N GLY A 31 1.46 53.44 -0.08
CA GLY A 31 0.92 52.38 0.75
C GLY A 31 -0.60 52.51 0.88
N HIS A 32 -1.27 51.39 0.90
CA HIS A 32 -2.59 51.25 1.50
C HIS A 32 -2.66 49.93 2.26
N SER A 33 -2.75 50.13 3.57
CA SER A 33 -3.19 49.12 4.54
C SER A 33 -4.63 48.71 4.27
N HIS A 34 -4.91 47.43 4.16
CA HIS A 34 -6.27 46.91 4.30
C HIS A 34 -6.33 45.73 5.25
N HIS A 35 -7.19 45.89 6.17
CA HIS A 35 -7.68 45.14 7.30
C HIS A 35 -7.88 43.66 7.08
N HIS A 36 -7.44 42.91 8.09
CA HIS A 36 -7.81 41.54 8.35
C HIS A 36 -9.30 41.41 8.71
N HIS A 37 -10.05 40.64 7.97
CA HIS A 37 -11.29 40.05 8.44
C HIS A 37 -11.07 38.58 8.71
N HIS A 38 -10.99 38.23 9.98
CA HIS A 38 -11.10 36.85 10.46
C HIS A 38 -12.56 36.42 10.36
N GLY A 39 -12.85 35.53 9.41
CA GLY A 39 -14.07 34.76 9.36
C GLY A 39 -13.86 33.45 10.10
N HIS A 40 -14.36 33.36 11.34
CA HIS A 40 -14.46 32.10 12.07
C HIS A 40 -15.56 31.27 11.42
N HIS A 41 -15.17 30.16 10.79
CA HIS A 41 -16.10 29.07 10.52
C HIS A 41 -15.88 27.98 11.56
N ASN A 42 -16.81 27.94 12.51
CA ASN A 42 -17.01 26.85 13.43
C ASN A 42 -17.40 25.59 12.64
N HIS A 43 -16.56 24.57 12.69
CA HIS A 43 -16.95 23.20 12.38
C HIS A 43 -17.06 22.42 13.69
N PRO A 44 -18.24 21.95 14.08
CA PRO A 44 -18.38 20.93 15.12
C PRO A 44 -18.20 19.55 14.45
N ALA A 45 -17.07 18.94 14.63
CA ALA A 45 -16.88 17.52 14.39
C ALA A 45 -16.26 16.91 15.66
N ASP A 46 -17.10 16.72 16.64
CA ASP A 46 -16.80 15.84 17.77
C ASP A 46 -16.78 14.39 17.26
N HIS A 47 -15.61 13.90 16.91
CA HIS A 47 -15.36 12.47 16.75
C HIS A 47 -14.95 11.90 18.10
N HIS A 48 -15.90 11.33 18.81
CA HIS A 48 -15.65 10.50 19.99
C HIS A 48 -14.79 9.31 19.58
N HIS A 49 -13.48 9.38 19.85
CA HIS A 49 -12.62 8.21 19.82
C HIS A 49 -13.04 7.30 20.99
N ALA A 50 -13.53 6.12 20.67
CA ALA A 50 -13.79 5.09 21.66
C ALA A 50 -12.47 4.70 22.33
N THR A 51 -12.24 5.21 23.55
CA THR A 51 -11.09 4.88 24.39
C THR A 51 -11.38 3.59 25.14
N GLY A 52 -10.59 2.56 24.93
CA GLY A 52 -10.68 1.29 25.64
C GLY A 52 -10.37 0.07 24.77
N LEU A 53 -10.34 -1.10 25.40
CA LEU A 53 -10.06 -2.39 24.75
C LEU A 53 -10.97 -2.69 23.55
N LYS A 54 -12.23 -2.24 23.58
CA LYS A 54 -13.17 -2.33 22.45
C LYS A 54 -12.74 -1.48 21.24
N GLY A 55 -12.23 -0.27 21.45
CA GLY A 55 -11.73 0.59 20.38
C GLY A 55 -10.48 -0.01 19.74
N TRP A 56 -9.58 -0.57 20.56
CA TRP A 56 -8.39 -1.27 20.09
C TRP A 56 -8.73 -2.53 19.28
N LEU A 57 -9.70 -3.34 19.74
CA LEU A 57 -10.17 -4.51 19.00
C LEU A 57 -10.85 -4.13 17.67
N GLN A 58 -11.65 -3.05 17.63
CA GLN A 58 -12.24 -2.57 16.39
C GLN A 58 -11.19 -2.06 15.40
N GLU A 59 -10.15 -1.38 15.87
CA GLU A 59 -9.05 -0.90 15.03
C GLU A 59 -8.17 -2.06 14.48
N VAL A 60 -8.07 -3.16 15.23
CA VAL A 60 -7.33 -4.37 14.82
C VAL A 60 -8.12 -5.25 13.84
N PHE A 61 -9.44 -5.39 14.03
CA PHE A 61 -10.26 -6.38 13.32
C PHE A 61 -11.21 -5.81 12.26
N VAL A 62 -11.50 -4.50 12.28
CA VAL A 62 -12.40 -3.87 11.29
C VAL A 62 -11.61 -2.92 10.41
N PRO A 63 -11.52 -3.15 9.09
CA PRO A 63 -10.96 -2.16 8.18
C PRO A 63 -11.93 -0.98 8.06
N HIS A 64 -11.64 0.12 8.78
CA HIS A 64 -12.38 1.36 8.60
C HIS A 64 -11.97 2.04 7.29
N SER A 65 -12.93 2.23 6.41
CA SER A 65 -12.85 3.18 5.30
C SER A 65 -12.91 4.60 5.88
N HIS A 66 -11.76 5.26 6.03
CA HIS A 66 -11.74 6.67 6.38
C HIS A 66 -11.74 7.55 5.14
N ASP A 67 -12.59 8.56 5.19
CA ASP A 67 -12.75 9.66 4.26
C ASP A 67 -11.41 10.20 3.75
N SER A 68 -11.30 10.21 2.45
CA SER A 68 -10.08 10.54 1.76
C SER A 68 -10.25 11.77 0.89
N ALA A 69 -10.52 12.89 1.54
CA ALA A 69 -10.47 14.18 0.91
C ALA A 69 -9.17 14.88 1.29
N ASP A 70 -8.02 14.40 0.78
CA ASP A 70 -6.85 15.26 0.67
C ASP A 70 -5.76 14.63 -0.20
N SER A 71 -5.34 15.45 -1.15
CA SER A 71 -4.12 15.41 -1.93
C SER A 71 -3.96 14.31 -2.99
N VAL A 72 -3.80 14.79 -4.18
CA VAL A 72 -3.13 14.16 -5.31
C VAL A 72 -1.66 13.95 -4.92
N ASP A 73 -1.39 12.95 -4.08
CA ASP A 73 -0.03 12.47 -3.90
C ASP A 73 0.39 11.76 -5.17
N ASP A 74 1.42 12.27 -5.80
CA ASP A 74 1.99 11.71 -7.02
C ASP A 74 2.29 10.22 -6.78
N ALA A 75 1.94 9.37 -7.75
CA ALA A 75 2.15 7.92 -7.65
C ALA A 75 3.64 7.54 -7.42
N LEU A 76 4.56 8.45 -7.80
CA LEU A 76 5.98 8.33 -7.48
C LEU A 76 6.27 8.56 -6.00
N GLU A 77 5.56 9.46 -5.35
CA GLU A 77 5.69 9.71 -3.93
C GLU A 77 5.16 8.53 -3.11
N SER A 78 4.00 7.97 -3.47
CA SER A 78 3.46 6.77 -2.85
C SER A 78 4.43 5.59 -2.94
N SER A 79 5.06 5.36 -4.10
CA SER A 79 6.09 4.33 -4.28
C SER A 79 7.34 4.61 -3.43
N ALA A 80 7.76 5.89 -3.31
CA ALA A 80 8.91 6.27 -2.48
C ALA A 80 8.62 6.06 -0.98
N GLN A 81 7.40 6.40 -0.55
CA GLN A 81 6.93 6.13 0.83
C GLN A 81 6.90 4.63 1.12
N GLY A 82 6.42 3.79 0.18
CA GLY A 82 6.43 2.34 0.28
C GLY A 82 7.84 1.76 0.45
N ILE A 83 8.77 2.15 -0.42
CA ILE A 83 10.18 1.75 -0.34
C ILE A 83 10.81 2.16 1.00
N ARG A 84 10.54 3.39 1.45
CA ARG A 84 11.03 3.89 2.75
C ARG A 84 10.46 3.07 3.91
N ALA A 85 9.18 2.74 3.85
CA ALA A 85 8.52 1.94 4.89
C ALA A 85 9.14 0.55 4.98
N VAL A 86 9.34 -0.14 3.87
CA VAL A 86 9.98 -1.46 3.84
C VAL A 86 11.41 -1.41 4.38
N LYS A 87 12.22 -0.42 3.98
CA LYS A 87 13.59 -0.26 4.48
C LYS A 87 13.64 -0.02 5.99
N ILE A 88 12.83 0.90 6.52
CA ILE A 88 12.76 1.17 7.96
C ILE A 88 12.32 -0.06 8.72
N SER A 89 11.33 -0.78 8.21
CA SER A 89 10.83 -2.02 8.79
C SER A 89 11.88 -3.12 8.79
N LEU A 90 12.61 -3.28 7.69
CA LEU A 90 13.70 -4.26 7.60
C LEU A 90 14.80 -3.96 8.63
N LEU A 91 15.15 -2.68 8.82
CA LEU A 91 16.11 -2.28 9.86
C LEU A 91 15.56 -2.55 11.28
N GLY A 92 14.28 -2.27 11.51
CA GLY A 92 13.61 -2.53 12.80
C GLY A 92 13.59 -4.01 13.15
N LEU A 93 13.11 -4.87 12.21
CA LEU A 93 13.09 -6.33 12.40
C LEU A 93 14.52 -6.90 12.49
N GLY A 94 15.45 -6.39 11.69
CA GLY A 94 16.87 -6.78 11.77
C GLY A 94 17.48 -6.46 13.15
N ALA A 95 17.19 -5.29 13.70
CA ALA A 95 17.65 -4.92 15.05
C ALA A 95 17.02 -5.83 16.11
N THR A 96 15.73 -6.15 15.99
CA THR A 96 15.03 -7.10 16.89
C THR A 96 15.68 -8.48 16.83
N ALA A 97 15.91 -9.01 15.62
CA ALA A 97 16.53 -10.31 15.41
C ALA A 97 17.98 -10.35 15.95
N LEU A 98 18.77 -9.28 15.75
CA LEU A 98 20.10 -9.18 16.31
C LEU A 98 20.09 -9.15 17.84
N PHE A 99 19.13 -8.46 18.45
CA PHE A 99 18.98 -8.45 19.91
C PHE A 99 18.58 -9.84 20.45
N GLN A 100 17.65 -10.53 19.77
CA GLN A 100 17.30 -11.91 20.09
C GLN A 100 18.51 -12.84 19.94
N LEU A 101 19.32 -12.69 18.89
CA LEU A 101 20.53 -13.47 18.70
C LEU A 101 21.52 -13.26 19.85
N ALA A 102 21.67 -12.02 20.35
CA ALA A 102 22.51 -11.76 21.53
C ALA A 102 21.99 -12.51 22.78
N ILE A 103 20.67 -12.57 22.97
CA ILE A 103 20.06 -13.37 24.05
C ILE A 103 20.37 -14.87 23.87
N VAL A 104 20.26 -15.38 22.64
CA VAL A 104 20.56 -16.78 22.30
C VAL A 104 21.99 -17.16 22.65
N LEU A 105 22.95 -16.31 22.30
CA LEU A 105 24.37 -16.53 22.57
C LEU A 105 24.70 -16.57 24.08
N VAL A 106 23.92 -15.84 24.90
CA VAL A 106 24.09 -15.85 26.37
C VAL A 106 23.33 -17.02 27.00
N SER A 107 22.19 -17.40 26.45
CA SER A 107 21.30 -18.45 27.00
C SER A 107 21.66 -19.87 26.56
N GLU A 108 22.47 -20.00 25.49
CA GLU A 108 22.80 -21.31 24.83
C GLU A 108 21.56 -22.16 24.49
N SER A 109 20.41 -21.52 24.31
CA SER A 109 19.13 -22.21 24.07
C SER A 109 18.92 -22.49 22.58
N VAL A 110 18.88 -23.78 22.21
CA VAL A 110 18.59 -24.23 20.85
C VAL A 110 17.18 -23.82 20.39
N ALA A 111 16.21 -23.81 21.30
CA ALA A 111 14.84 -23.39 20.99
C ALA A 111 14.77 -21.90 20.61
N LEU A 112 15.49 -21.03 21.36
CA LEU A 112 15.62 -19.61 21.04
C LEU A 112 16.39 -19.38 19.74
N LEU A 113 17.39 -20.21 19.43
CA LEU A 113 18.10 -20.13 18.15
C LEU A 113 17.15 -20.39 16.98
N ALA A 114 16.29 -21.42 17.07
CA ALA A 114 15.30 -21.74 16.04
C ALA A 114 14.32 -20.56 15.84
N ASP A 115 13.81 -19.97 16.92
CA ASP A 115 12.92 -18.80 16.88
C ASP A 115 13.62 -17.58 16.25
N THR A 116 14.88 -17.33 16.61
CA THR A 116 15.67 -16.23 16.04
C THR A 116 15.92 -16.40 14.54
N VAL A 117 16.23 -17.63 14.09
CA VAL A 117 16.37 -17.95 12.65
C VAL A 117 15.05 -17.76 11.92
N HIS A 118 13.94 -18.15 12.52
CA HIS A 118 12.60 -17.93 11.97
C HIS A 118 12.32 -16.43 11.80
N ASN A 119 12.49 -15.63 12.84
CA ASN A 119 12.29 -14.18 12.81
C ASN A 119 13.21 -13.47 11.79
N PHE A 120 14.44 -13.96 11.62
CA PHE A 120 15.34 -13.44 10.59
C PHE A 120 14.83 -13.78 9.17
N SER A 121 14.33 -15.01 8.96
CA SER A 121 13.73 -15.42 7.70
C SER A 121 12.49 -14.58 7.35
N ASP A 122 11.65 -14.29 8.35
CA ASP A 122 10.46 -13.46 8.18
C ASP A 122 10.81 -12.00 7.83
N ALA A 123 11.89 -11.47 8.41
CA ALA A 123 12.39 -10.16 8.01
C ALA A 123 12.76 -10.10 6.51
N LEU A 124 13.28 -11.21 5.95
CA LEU A 124 13.63 -11.31 4.54
C LEU A 124 12.40 -11.35 3.61
N THR A 125 11.21 -11.68 4.11
CA THR A 125 9.98 -11.65 3.30
C THR A 125 9.63 -10.25 2.78
N ALA A 126 10.14 -9.21 3.44
CA ALA A 126 10.03 -7.83 2.99
C ALA A 126 10.81 -7.53 1.69
N VAL A 127 11.81 -8.35 1.34
CA VAL A 127 12.64 -8.14 0.14
C VAL A 127 11.84 -8.24 -1.16
N PRO A 128 10.98 -9.25 -1.39
CA PRO A 128 10.10 -9.30 -2.55
C PRO A 128 9.23 -8.05 -2.70
N LEU A 129 8.70 -7.54 -1.61
CA LEU A 129 7.89 -6.33 -1.62
C LEU A 129 8.70 -5.09 -2.00
N TRP A 130 9.92 -4.95 -1.46
CA TRP A 130 10.83 -3.89 -1.86
C TRP A 130 11.14 -3.93 -3.36
N ILE A 131 11.46 -5.13 -3.89
CA ILE A 131 11.70 -5.34 -5.32
C ILE A 131 10.46 -4.93 -6.12
N ALA A 132 9.27 -5.31 -5.69
CA ALA A 132 8.02 -4.97 -6.35
C ALA A 132 7.79 -3.46 -6.44
N PHE A 133 8.02 -2.71 -5.35
CA PHE A 133 7.95 -1.24 -5.38
C PHE A 133 8.99 -0.61 -6.31
N VAL A 134 10.20 -1.15 -6.35
CA VAL A 134 11.26 -0.67 -7.27
C VAL A 134 10.88 -0.95 -8.72
N LEU A 135 10.34 -2.14 -9.00
CA LEU A 135 9.86 -2.53 -10.34
C LEU A 135 8.66 -1.68 -10.77
N GLY A 136 7.72 -1.42 -9.86
CA GLY A 136 6.52 -0.61 -10.12
C GLY A 136 6.83 0.86 -10.50
N ARG A 137 8.03 1.36 -10.15
CA ARG A 137 8.51 2.69 -10.58
C ARG A 137 9.08 2.73 -12.00
N ARG A 138 9.36 1.58 -12.60
CA ARG A 138 9.89 1.54 -13.96
C ARG A 138 8.82 2.00 -14.95
N PRO A 139 9.20 2.84 -15.94
CA PRO A 139 8.27 3.25 -16.97
C PRO A 139 7.81 2.05 -17.80
N ALA A 140 6.67 2.20 -18.46
CA ALA A 140 6.17 1.22 -19.42
C ALA A 140 7.23 0.91 -20.48
N SER A 141 7.27 -0.35 -20.93
CA SER A 141 8.22 -0.84 -21.92
C SER A 141 7.48 -1.50 -23.09
N ARG A 142 8.21 -1.90 -24.13
CA ARG A 142 7.60 -2.60 -25.26
C ARG A 142 6.96 -3.94 -24.86
N THR A 143 7.49 -4.60 -23.85
CA THR A 143 6.95 -5.88 -23.33
C THR A 143 5.87 -5.65 -22.27
N PHE A 144 6.05 -4.65 -21.40
CA PHE A 144 5.14 -4.32 -20.31
C PHE A 144 4.52 -2.94 -20.57
N THR A 145 3.57 -2.89 -21.48
CA THR A 145 2.99 -1.64 -21.99
C THR A 145 2.20 -0.85 -20.95
N TYR A 146 1.69 -1.51 -19.91
CA TYR A 146 1.03 -0.88 -18.76
C TYR A 146 1.98 -0.68 -17.55
N GLY A 147 3.29 -0.97 -17.73
CA GLY A 147 4.26 -0.96 -16.63
C GLY A 147 4.22 -2.22 -15.77
N LEU A 148 4.89 -2.17 -14.62
CA LEU A 148 5.05 -3.31 -13.71
C LEU A 148 4.30 -3.13 -12.38
N GLY A 149 3.23 -2.33 -12.34
CA GLY A 149 2.43 -2.12 -11.13
C GLY A 149 1.90 -3.41 -10.50
N LYS A 150 1.50 -4.39 -11.32
CA LYS A 150 1.04 -5.71 -10.85
C LYS A 150 2.10 -6.55 -10.11
N ALA A 151 3.39 -6.18 -10.18
CA ALA A 151 4.43 -6.82 -9.38
C ALA A 151 4.18 -6.66 -7.87
N GLU A 152 3.56 -5.55 -7.45
CA GLU A 152 3.15 -5.32 -6.07
C GLU A 152 2.03 -6.29 -5.64
N ASP A 153 1.03 -6.50 -6.50
CA ASP A 153 -0.06 -7.44 -6.21
C ASP A 153 0.46 -8.89 -6.10
N LEU A 154 1.47 -9.25 -6.93
CA LEU A 154 2.16 -10.56 -6.83
C LEU A 154 2.98 -10.68 -5.54
N ALA A 155 3.66 -9.62 -5.11
CA ALA A 155 4.36 -9.62 -3.83
C ALA A 155 3.36 -9.78 -2.67
N GLY A 156 2.20 -9.14 -2.74
CA GLY A 156 1.11 -9.33 -1.78
C GLY A 156 0.63 -10.79 -1.72
N LEU A 157 0.46 -11.45 -2.87
CA LEU A 157 0.11 -12.87 -2.92
C LEU A 157 1.18 -13.76 -2.29
N PHE A 158 2.46 -13.47 -2.56
CA PHE A 158 3.58 -14.18 -1.95
C PHE A 158 3.56 -14.06 -0.42
N ILE A 159 3.34 -12.84 0.11
CA ILE A 159 3.25 -12.59 1.56
C ILE A 159 2.08 -13.37 2.16
N VAL A 160 0.90 -13.36 1.52
CA VAL A 160 -0.27 -14.15 1.94
C VAL A 160 0.06 -15.65 2.01
N ALA A 161 0.78 -16.18 1.02
CA ALA A 161 1.21 -17.57 1.03
C ALA A 161 2.19 -17.87 2.17
N MET A 162 3.10 -16.94 2.50
CA MET A 162 4.02 -17.09 3.63
C MET A 162 3.28 -17.05 4.97
N ILE A 163 2.30 -16.16 5.16
CA ILE A 163 1.45 -16.15 6.36
C ILE A 163 0.71 -17.48 6.52
N ALA A 164 0.12 -17.98 5.42
CA ALA A 164 -0.58 -19.27 5.44
C ALA A 164 0.34 -20.42 5.85
N LEU A 165 1.55 -20.47 5.27
CA LEU A 165 2.55 -21.47 5.60
C LEU A 165 2.96 -21.39 7.08
N SER A 166 3.27 -20.19 7.58
CA SER A 166 3.64 -19.97 8.99
C SER A 166 2.51 -20.39 9.94
N ALA A 167 1.25 -20.06 9.60
CA ALA A 167 0.09 -20.46 10.40
C ALA A 167 -0.09 -21.99 10.45
N VAL A 168 0.10 -22.67 9.33
CA VAL A 168 0.04 -24.15 9.28
C VAL A 168 1.17 -24.77 10.10
N VAL A 169 2.40 -24.29 9.95
CA VAL A 169 3.55 -24.77 10.72
C VAL A 169 3.33 -24.57 12.22
N ALA A 170 2.87 -23.39 12.64
CA ALA A 170 2.56 -23.09 14.03
C ALA A 170 1.45 -24.00 14.59
N ALA A 171 0.40 -24.27 13.81
CA ALA A 171 -0.68 -25.18 14.20
C ALA A 171 -0.18 -26.61 14.37
N VAL A 172 0.58 -27.13 13.41
CA VAL A 172 1.15 -28.48 13.44
C VAL A 172 2.09 -28.65 14.63
N GLU A 173 2.98 -27.68 14.87
CA GLU A 173 3.91 -27.72 16.00
C GLU A 173 3.17 -27.65 17.34
N SER A 174 2.13 -26.83 17.46
CA SER A 174 1.29 -26.76 18.65
C SER A 174 0.55 -28.07 18.94
N ILE A 175 0.02 -28.71 17.88
CA ILE A 175 -0.61 -30.04 18.01
C ILE A 175 0.43 -31.07 18.46
N ARG A 176 1.62 -31.07 17.86
CA ARG A 176 2.69 -31.97 18.23
C ARG A 176 3.09 -31.83 19.70
N ARG A 177 3.30 -30.60 20.17
CA ARG A 177 3.64 -30.29 21.59
C ARG A 177 2.51 -30.64 22.56
N PHE A 178 1.27 -30.69 22.08
CA PHE A 178 0.13 -31.13 22.91
C PHE A 178 0.25 -32.62 23.25
N PHE A 179 0.70 -33.46 22.30
CA PHE A 179 0.86 -34.91 22.50
C PHE A 179 2.25 -35.27 23.03
N GLU A 180 3.27 -34.50 22.69
CA GLU A 180 4.66 -34.73 23.10
C GLU A 180 5.23 -33.44 23.76
N PRO A 181 4.87 -33.14 25.02
CA PRO A 181 5.34 -31.96 25.71
C PRO A 181 6.86 -31.90 25.77
N GLN A 182 7.45 -30.84 25.24
CA GLN A 182 8.88 -30.61 25.31
C GLN A 182 9.22 -29.75 26.55
N PRO A 183 10.21 -30.14 27.37
CA PRO A 183 10.60 -29.31 28.49
C PRO A 183 11.22 -27.99 27.99
N VAL A 184 10.66 -26.87 28.40
CA VAL A 184 11.23 -25.55 28.09
C VAL A 184 12.26 -25.21 29.14
N HIS A 185 13.53 -25.09 28.71
CA HIS A 185 14.63 -24.67 29.58
C HIS A 185 14.81 -23.14 29.51
N ASN A 186 15.39 -22.55 30.55
CA ASN A 186 15.73 -21.15 30.59
C ASN A 186 14.53 -20.19 30.37
N LEU A 187 13.40 -20.46 31.04
CA LEU A 187 12.12 -19.75 30.91
C LEU A 187 12.25 -18.22 30.96
N GLY A 188 13.16 -17.68 31.80
CA GLY A 188 13.38 -16.22 31.89
C GLY A 188 13.92 -15.62 30.60
N TRP A 189 14.87 -16.30 29.93
CA TRP A 189 15.39 -15.85 28.63
C TRP A 189 14.37 -15.99 27.50
N VAL A 190 13.58 -17.07 27.50
CA VAL A 190 12.48 -17.27 26.55
C VAL A 190 11.44 -16.16 26.69
N LEU A 191 11.07 -15.81 27.93
CA LEU A 191 10.17 -14.70 28.21
C LEU A 191 10.72 -13.37 27.67
N ALA A 192 11.99 -13.05 27.95
CA ALA A 192 12.63 -11.82 27.48
C ALA A 192 12.67 -11.75 25.93
N ALA A 193 13.05 -12.84 25.28
CA ALA A 193 13.08 -12.93 23.83
C ALA A 193 11.67 -12.77 23.20
N GLY A 194 10.65 -13.42 23.79
CA GLY A 194 9.27 -13.30 23.37
C GLY A 194 8.71 -11.88 23.50
N LEU A 195 9.01 -11.18 24.60
CA LEU A 195 8.60 -9.78 24.79
C LEU A 195 9.26 -8.85 23.77
N VAL A 196 10.56 -9.04 23.52
CA VAL A 196 11.31 -8.25 22.51
C VAL A 196 10.78 -8.54 21.09
N GLY A 197 10.54 -9.83 20.76
CA GLY A 197 9.96 -10.23 19.50
C GLY A 197 8.57 -9.63 19.27
N PHE A 198 7.70 -9.73 20.28
CA PHE A 198 6.38 -9.10 20.21
C PHE A 198 6.45 -7.59 19.99
N ALA A 199 7.23 -6.88 20.82
CA ALA A 199 7.34 -5.42 20.74
C ALA A 199 7.90 -4.98 19.37
N GLY A 200 8.95 -5.62 18.88
CA GLY A 200 9.56 -5.31 17.59
C GLY A 200 8.63 -5.56 16.42
N ASN A 201 7.99 -6.71 16.38
CA ASN A 201 7.03 -7.06 15.33
C ASN A 201 5.79 -6.16 15.35
N GLU A 202 5.22 -5.84 16.52
CA GLU A 202 4.04 -5.00 16.60
C GLU A 202 4.33 -3.54 16.21
N LEU A 203 5.49 -2.99 16.59
CA LEU A 203 5.91 -1.65 16.15
C LEU A 203 6.05 -1.58 14.62
N VAL A 204 6.68 -2.57 14.02
CA VAL A 204 6.81 -2.67 12.57
C VAL A 204 5.47 -2.87 11.91
N ALA A 205 4.61 -3.73 12.45
CA ALA A 205 3.26 -3.98 11.94
C ALA A 205 2.42 -2.69 11.90
N ILE A 206 2.38 -1.96 13.02
CA ILE A 206 1.66 -0.67 13.10
C ILE A 206 2.18 0.31 12.05
N TYR A 207 3.49 0.40 11.89
CA TYR A 207 4.09 1.31 10.92
C TYR A 207 3.75 0.91 9.47
N ARG A 208 3.92 -0.36 9.08
CA ARG A 208 3.60 -0.88 7.73
C ARG A 208 2.11 -0.72 7.42
N ILE A 209 1.23 -1.06 8.36
CA ILE A 209 -0.22 -0.93 8.19
C ILE A 209 -0.63 0.52 7.96
N ARG A 210 -0.08 1.46 8.76
CA ARG A 210 -0.37 2.89 8.59
C ARG A 210 0.09 3.42 7.23
N VAL A 211 1.31 3.09 6.83
CA VAL A 211 1.83 3.53 5.52
C VAL A 211 1.06 2.84 4.39
N GLY A 212 0.83 1.53 4.48
CA GLY A 212 0.08 0.75 3.48
C GLY A 212 -1.33 1.31 3.24
N ARG A 213 -2.04 1.67 4.31
CA ARG A 213 -3.34 2.35 4.21
C ARG A 213 -3.24 3.73 3.55
N ARG A 214 -2.19 4.50 3.89
CA ARG A 214 -1.98 5.85 3.33
C ARG A 214 -1.73 5.82 1.83
N ILE A 215 -0.84 4.91 1.37
CA ILE A 215 -0.48 4.79 -0.05
C ILE A 215 -1.41 3.86 -0.85
N GLY A 216 -2.38 3.22 -0.20
CA GLY A 216 -3.30 2.29 -0.85
C GLY A 216 -2.65 0.97 -1.29
N SER A 217 -1.52 0.55 -0.70
CA SER A 217 -0.82 -0.69 -1.02
C SER A 217 -1.39 -1.87 -0.24
N ALA A 218 -2.05 -2.80 -0.94
CA ALA A 218 -2.52 -4.05 -0.32
C ALA A 218 -1.36 -4.96 0.07
N ALA A 219 -0.27 -4.96 -0.71
CA ALA A 219 0.90 -5.78 -0.43
C ALA A 219 1.62 -5.31 0.84
N LEU A 220 1.82 -3.98 1.03
CA LEU A 220 2.41 -3.45 2.26
C LEU A 220 1.49 -3.65 3.47
N LEU A 221 0.18 -3.60 3.26
CA LEU A 221 -0.80 -3.93 4.30
C LEU A 221 -0.70 -5.41 4.71
N ALA A 222 -0.63 -6.32 3.74
CA ALA A 222 -0.45 -7.76 3.97
C ALA A 222 0.86 -8.04 4.72
N ASP A 223 1.96 -7.38 4.34
CA ASP A 223 3.26 -7.49 5.00
C ASP A 223 3.22 -6.94 6.45
N GLY A 224 2.44 -5.90 6.71
CA GLY A 224 2.17 -5.43 8.06
C GLY A 224 1.35 -6.41 8.89
N VAL A 225 0.36 -7.08 8.28
CA VAL A 225 -0.41 -8.15 8.93
C VAL A 225 0.48 -9.35 9.24
N HIS A 226 1.40 -9.72 8.33
CA HIS A 226 2.41 -10.77 8.56
C HIS A 226 3.25 -10.47 9.81
N ALA A 227 3.88 -9.30 9.87
CA ALA A 227 4.65 -8.89 11.05
C ALA A 227 3.81 -8.93 12.35
N ARG A 228 2.52 -8.61 12.29
CA ARG A 228 1.61 -8.73 13.45
C ARG A 228 1.34 -10.17 13.85
N THR A 229 1.19 -11.09 12.87
CA THR A 229 1.02 -12.50 13.17
C THR A 229 2.25 -13.09 13.87
N ASP A 230 3.45 -12.67 13.47
CA ASP A 230 4.71 -13.07 14.11
C ASP A 230 4.80 -12.51 15.54
N GLY A 231 4.36 -11.26 15.74
CA GLY A 231 4.20 -10.69 17.07
C GLY A 231 3.26 -11.50 17.96
N PHE A 232 2.12 -11.93 17.45
CA PHE A 232 1.17 -12.76 18.21
C PHE A 232 1.76 -14.15 18.52
N THR A 233 2.55 -14.73 17.63
CA THR A 233 3.27 -15.98 17.91
C THR A 233 4.24 -15.80 19.07
N SER A 234 5.01 -14.71 19.08
CA SER A 234 5.91 -14.37 20.20
C SER A 234 5.12 -14.14 21.52
N LEU A 235 3.94 -13.52 21.44
CA LEU A 235 3.06 -13.34 22.62
C LEU A 235 2.51 -14.67 23.14
N ALA A 236 2.23 -15.65 22.26
CA ALA A 236 1.86 -17.01 22.70
C ALA A 236 2.95 -17.67 23.52
N VAL A 237 4.20 -17.55 23.08
CA VAL A 237 5.35 -18.07 23.80
C VAL A 237 5.43 -17.44 25.19
N VAL A 238 5.24 -16.12 25.31
CA VAL A 238 5.19 -15.41 26.60
C VAL A 238 4.07 -15.97 27.49
N ALA A 239 2.87 -16.15 26.94
CA ALA A 239 1.73 -16.71 27.68
C ALA A 239 1.99 -18.14 28.10
N GLY A 240 2.59 -18.97 27.24
CA GLY A 240 3.02 -20.34 27.52
C GLY A 240 3.99 -20.41 28.69
N VAL A 241 5.04 -19.56 28.69
CA VAL A 241 6.02 -19.48 29.78
C VAL A 241 5.36 -19.11 31.10
N ILE A 242 4.47 -18.12 31.11
CA ILE A 242 3.72 -17.72 32.30
C ILE A 242 2.85 -18.89 32.80
N GLY A 243 2.18 -19.58 31.89
CA GLY A 243 1.37 -20.75 32.22
C GLY A 243 2.16 -21.89 32.85
N ILE A 244 3.36 -22.18 32.34
CA ILE A 244 4.28 -23.17 32.90
C ILE A 244 4.69 -22.75 34.32
N TRP A 245 5.01 -21.48 34.57
CA TRP A 245 5.34 -20.97 35.91
C TRP A 245 4.17 -21.09 36.90
N LEU A 246 2.92 -21.02 36.40
CA LEU A 246 1.71 -21.24 37.20
C LEU A 246 1.37 -22.72 37.40
N GLY A 247 2.22 -23.65 36.91
CA GLY A 247 2.00 -25.10 37.03
C GLY A 247 1.06 -25.69 35.99
N PHE A 248 0.82 -25.01 34.89
CA PHE A 248 -0.03 -25.48 33.78
C PHE A 248 0.79 -25.71 32.49
N PRO A 249 1.39 -26.90 32.34
CA PRO A 249 2.28 -27.20 31.19
C PRO A 249 1.59 -27.15 29.81
N LEU A 250 0.26 -27.34 29.77
CA LEU A 250 -0.52 -27.29 28.53
C LEU A 250 -0.80 -25.85 28.04
N ALA A 251 -0.40 -24.82 28.80
CA ALA A 251 -0.61 -23.41 28.41
C ALA A 251 0.08 -23.08 27.08
N ASP A 252 1.28 -23.58 26.86
CA ASP A 252 2.04 -23.35 25.63
C ASP A 252 1.34 -23.92 24.39
N PRO A 253 1.01 -25.21 24.27
CA PRO A 253 0.32 -25.74 23.09
C PRO A 253 -1.10 -25.21 22.91
N ILE A 254 -1.84 -24.95 24.00
CA ILE A 254 -3.17 -24.32 23.89
C ILE A 254 -3.05 -22.89 23.37
N GLY A 255 -2.13 -22.11 23.90
CA GLY A 255 -1.83 -20.76 23.42
C GLY A 255 -1.46 -20.74 21.94
N GLY A 256 -0.59 -21.63 21.51
CA GLY A 256 -0.20 -21.80 20.12
C GLY A 256 -1.36 -22.12 19.17
N LEU A 257 -2.27 -23.03 19.58
CA LEU A 257 -3.47 -23.36 18.80
C LEU A 257 -4.45 -22.17 18.70
N LEU A 258 -4.68 -21.47 19.79
CA LEU A 258 -5.56 -20.28 19.81
C LEU A 258 -5.03 -19.19 18.90
N ILE A 259 -3.73 -18.96 18.92
CA ILE A 259 -3.10 -17.95 18.04
C ILE A 259 -3.10 -18.41 16.59
N SER A 260 -2.81 -19.67 16.31
CA SER A 260 -2.92 -20.20 14.94
C SER A 260 -4.34 -20.00 14.40
N ALA A 261 -5.37 -20.23 15.18
CA ALA A 261 -6.75 -19.97 14.80
C ALA A 261 -7.00 -18.47 14.53
N ALA A 262 -6.49 -17.58 15.39
CA ALA A 262 -6.59 -16.14 15.18
C ALA A 262 -5.85 -15.68 13.90
N ILE A 263 -4.69 -16.24 13.62
CA ILE A 263 -3.95 -15.98 12.37
C ILE A 263 -4.77 -16.40 11.14
N PHE A 264 -5.44 -17.56 11.16
CA PHE A 264 -6.30 -17.97 10.05
C PHE A 264 -7.46 -17.01 9.80
N VAL A 265 -8.05 -16.43 10.86
CA VAL A 265 -9.10 -15.40 10.72
C VAL A 265 -8.55 -14.14 10.07
N LEU A 266 -7.39 -13.65 10.52
CA LEU A 266 -6.72 -12.49 9.92
C LEU A 266 -6.32 -12.75 8.47
N LEU A 267 -5.78 -13.94 8.19
CA LEU A 267 -5.37 -14.37 6.85
C LEU A 267 -6.55 -14.34 5.88
N TRP A 268 -7.74 -14.79 6.30
CA TRP A 268 -8.91 -14.79 5.43
C TRP A 268 -9.25 -13.41 4.89
N GLY A 269 -9.20 -12.36 5.73
CA GLY A 269 -9.38 -10.98 5.30
C GLY A 269 -8.33 -10.57 4.27
N THR A 270 -7.06 -10.84 4.56
CA THR A 270 -5.93 -10.46 3.70
C THR A 270 -5.97 -11.19 2.34
N VAL A 271 -6.28 -12.50 2.34
CA VAL A 271 -6.48 -13.30 1.10
C VAL A 271 -7.56 -12.68 0.23
N ARG A 272 -8.70 -12.34 0.85
CA ARG A 272 -9.84 -11.75 0.14
C ARG A 272 -9.47 -10.40 -0.49
N ASP A 273 -8.73 -9.55 0.23
CA ASP A 273 -8.36 -8.22 -0.26
C ASP A 273 -7.32 -8.28 -1.37
N VAL A 274 -6.27 -9.08 -1.20
CA VAL A 274 -5.25 -9.30 -2.24
C VAL A 274 -5.87 -10.00 -3.46
N GLY A 275 -6.68 -11.05 -3.24
CA GLY A 275 -7.37 -11.78 -4.30
C GLY A 275 -8.32 -10.89 -5.10
N ARG A 276 -9.08 -10.02 -4.43
CA ARG A 276 -9.95 -9.05 -5.09
C ARG A 276 -9.16 -8.14 -6.02
N ARG A 277 -8.01 -7.61 -5.56
CA ARG A 277 -7.15 -6.73 -6.37
C ARG A 277 -6.51 -7.45 -7.56
N LEU A 278 -6.10 -8.69 -7.39
CA LEU A 278 -5.59 -9.51 -8.50
C LEU A 278 -6.62 -9.74 -9.59
N LEU A 279 -7.90 -9.86 -9.22
CA LEU A 279 -9.05 -10.01 -10.13
C LEU A 279 -9.64 -8.67 -10.57
N ASP A 280 -8.88 -7.59 -10.49
CA ASP A 280 -9.29 -6.21 -10.82
C ASP A 280 -10.53 -5.71 -10.03
N GLY A 281 -10.84 -6.34 -8.89
CA GLY A 281 -11.93 -5.92 -8.01
C GLY A 281 -11.57 -4.67 -7.23
N VAL A 282 -12.57 -3.81 -7.02
CA VAL A 282 -12.46 -2.54 -6.31
C VAL A 282 -13.47 -2.53 -5.15
N ASP A 283 -13.26 -1.65 -4.18
CA ASP A 283 -14.25 -1.39 -3.15
C ASP A 283 -15.52 -0.78 -3.80
N PRO A 284 -16.71 -1.32 -3.54
CA PRO A 284 -17.96 -0.76 -4.06
C PRO A 284 -18.12 0.73 -3.81
N ALA A 285 -17.71 1.24 -2.65
CA ALA A 285 -17.78 2.66 -2.33
C ALA A 285 -16.96 3.55 -3.29
N LEU A 286 -15.83 3.06 -3.81
CA LEU A 286 -15.05 3.79 -4.82
C LEU A 286 -15.75 3.76 -6.19
N SER A 287 -16.35 2.62 -6.56
CA SER A 287 -17.11 2.49 -7.80
C SER A 287 -18.36 3.39 -7.80
N ASP A 288 -19.08 3.41 -6.67
CA ASP A 288 -20.28 4.26 -6.51
C ASP A 288 -19.92 5.74 -6.56
N ARG A 289 -18.77 6.12 -5.93
CA ARG A 289 -18.27 7.51 -5.99
C ARG A 289 -17.92 7.93 -7.41
N LEU A 290 -17.24 7.09 -8.19
CA LEU A 290 -16.95 7.39 -9.59
C LEU A 290 -18.23 7.43 -10.42
N ALA A 291 -19.19 6.52 -10.21
CA ALA A 291 -20.46 6.50 -10.93
C ALA A 291 -21.27 7.78 -10.67
N ALA A 292 -21.36 8.24 -9.41
CA ALA A 292 -22.03 9.50 -9.06
C ALA A 292 -21.37 10.68 -9.77
N LEU A 293 -20.05 10.74 -9.76
CA LEU A 293 -19.25 11.77 -10.40
C LEU A 293 -19.47 11.80 -11.93
N VAL A 294 -19.53 10.63 -12.55
CA VAL A 294 -19.82 10.50 -13.99
C VAL A 294 -21.25 10.96 -14.30
N THR A 295 -22.22 10.62 -13.46
CA THR A 295 -23.61 11.06 -13.62
C THR A 295 -23.76 12.58 -13.56
N GLU A 296 -22.95 13.26 -12.72
CA GLU A 296 -22.98 14.72 -12.59
C GLU A 296 -22.27 15.47 -13.73
N ASN A 297 -21.24 14.86 -14.33
CA ASN A 297 -20.32 15.55 -15.23
C ASN A 297 -20.32 15.05 -16.69
N ALA A 298 -21.09 13.99 -17.01
CA ALA A 298 -21.15 13.40 -18.33
C ALA A 298 -22.60 13.27 -18.82
N PRO A 299 -22.82 13.11 -20.15
CA PRO A 299 -24.13 12.84 -20.71
C PRO A 299 -24.77 11.57 -20.14
N GLU A 300 -26.12 11.52 -20.15
CA GLU A 300 -26.88 10.35 -19.75
C GLU A 300 -26.47 9.11 -20.58
N GLY A 301 -26.43 7.94 -19.95
CA GLY A 301 -25.95 6.70 -20.57
C GLY A 301 -24.42 6.49 -20.47
N SER A 302 -23.68 7.41 -19.83
CA SER A 302 -22.26 7.19 -19.53
C SER A 302 -22.06 6.10 -18.48
N SER A 303 -20.97 5.35 -18.58
CA SER A 303 -20.61 4.28 -17.64
C SER A 303 -19.15 4.37 -17.23
N SER A 304 -18.81 3.76 -16.09
CA SER A 304 -17.46 3.81 -15.56
C SER A 304 -17.00 2.48 -14.98
N ARG A 305 -15.70 2.23 -15.04
CA ARG A 305 -15.01 1.08 -14.42
C ARG A 305 -13.75 1.52 -13.74
N LEU A 306 -13.40 0.82 -12.67
CA LEU A 306 -12.17 1.02 -11.92
C LEU A 306 -11.38 -0.29 -11.84
N ARG A 307 -10.06 -0.19 -11.77
CA ARG A 307 -9.19 -1.30 -11.43
C ARG A 307 -7.93 -0.82 -10.71
N TRP A 308 -7.37 -1.69 -9.88
CA TRP A 308 -6.07 -1.47 -9.26
C TRP A 308 -4.93 -2.05 -10.09
N SER A 309 -3.77 -1.40 -10.04
CA SER A 309 -2.50 -1.94 -10.48
C SER A 309 -1.45 -1.55 -9.44
N GLY A 310 -1.18 -2.47 -8.51
CA GLY A 310 -0.49 -2.16 -7.26
C GLY A 310 -1.26 -1.11 -6.45
N HIS A 311 -0.60 -0.03 -6.05
CA HIS A 311 -1.21 1.07 -5.30
C HIS A 311 -1.84 2.16 -6.19
N ARG A 312 -1.89 1.98 -7.52
CA ARG A 312 -2.48 2.93 -8.49
C ARG A 312 -3.86 2.49 -8.92
N LEU A 313 -4.80 3.45 -8.90
CA LEU A 313 -6.16 3.26 -9.38
C LEU A 313 -6.26 3.75 -10.83
N HIS A 314 -6.89 2.98 -11.70
CA HIS A 314 -7.14 3.32 -13.09
C HIS A 314 -8.64 3.39 -13.33
N ALA A 315 -9.12 4.52 -13.87
CA ALA A 315 -10.50 4.75 -14.23
C ALA A 315 -10.67 4.69 -15.74
N GLU A 316 -11.70 3.99 -16.20
CA GLU A 316 -12.15 3.97 -17.58
C GLU A 316 -13.60 4.44 -17.60
N ILE A 317 -13.89 5.49 -18.35
CA ILE A 317 -15.19 6.11 -18.46
C ILE A 317 -15.63 6.04 -19.91
N THR A 318 -16.81 5.48 -20.18
CA THR A 318 -17.39 5.43 -21.51
C THR A 318 -18.48 6.48 -21.58
N VAL A 319 -18.42 7.35 -22.57
CA VAL A 319 -19.33 8.49 -22.77
C VAL A 319 -20.00 8.37 -24.11
N PRO A 320 -21.35 8.37 -24.19
CA PRO A 320 -22.07 8.39 -25.45
C PRO A 320 -21.67 9.62 -26.28
N ALA A 321 -21.34 9.38 -27.55
CA ALA A 321 -21.04 10.41 -28.53
C ALA A 321 -21.85 10.15 -29.78
N GLY A 322 -22.84 11.00 -30.07
CA GLY A 322 -23.65 10.91 -31.29
C GLY A 322 -22.84 11.24 -32.55
N ALA A 323 -23.34 10.87 -33.71
CA ALA A 323 -22.68 11.11 -35.00
C ALA A 323 -22.38 12.60 -35.31
N GLY A 324 -23.04 13.53 -34.60
CA GLY A 324 -22.81 14.97 -34.71
C GLY A 324 -21.94 15.60 -33.63
N THR A 325 -21.41 14.78 -32.69
CA THR A 325 -20.57 15.32 -31.58
C THR A 325 -19.26 15.82 -32.12
N HIS A 326 -18.99 17.12 -31.99
CA HIS A 326 -17.72 17.69 -32.39
C HIS A 326 -16.60 17.29 -31.41
N LEU A 327 -15.41 17.02 -31.96
CA LEU A 327 -14.25 16.59 -31.17
C LEU A 327 -13.90 17.58 -30.04
N GLY A 328 -14.09 18.90 -30.31
CA GLY A 328 -13.86 19.96 -29.32
C GLY A 328 -14.84 19.88 -28.14
N GLU A 329 -16.10 19.59 -28.38
CA GLU A 329 -17.12 19.43 -27.31
C GLU A 329 -16.82 18.19 -26.45
N PHE A 330 -16.45 17.09 -27.11
CA PHE A 330 -16.02 15.88 -26.41
C PHE A 330 -14.79 16.13 -25.54
N ALA A 331 -13.80 16.89 -26.03
CA ALA A 331 -12.61 17.23 -25.27
C ALA A 331 -12.91 18.01 -23.98
N VAL A 332 -13.93 18.89 -24.00
CA VAL A 332 -14.38 19.61 -22.79
C VAL A 332 -14.96 18.63 -21.76
N VAL A 333 -15.74 17.65 -22.20
CA VAL A 333 -16.29 16.60 -21.31
C VAL A 333 -15.14 15.77 -20.71
N VAL A 334 -14.16 15.38 -21.51
CA VAL A 334 -12.96 14.64 -21.05
C VAL A 334 -12.23 15.42 -19.96
N GLN A 335 -11.91 16.69 -20.20
CA GLN A 335 -11.21 17.54 -19.23
C GLN A 335 -11.98 17.68 -17.91
N ARG A 336 -13.29 17.87 -17.99
CA ARG A 336 -14.18 17.97 -16.81
C ARG A 336 -14.16 16.68 -16.00
N LEU A 337 -14.32 15.53 -16.65
CA LEU A 337 -14.29 14.22 -16.01
C LEU A 337 -12.94 13.90 -15.40
N GLU A 338 -11.83 14.20 -16.09
CA GLU A 338 -10.49 14.02 -15.55
C GLU A 338 -10.26 14.89 -14.32
N ALA A 339 -10.63 16.16 -14.35
CA ALA A 339 -10.48 17.09 -13.23
C ALA A 339 -11.30 16.63 -12.02
N ALA A 340 -12.57 16.25 -12.24
CA ALA A 340 -13.45 15.77 -11.19
C ALA A 340 -12.95 14.44 -10.58
N ALA A 341 -12.51 13.49 -11.41
CA ALA A 341 -11.98 12.22 -10.94
C ALA A 341 -10.68 12.39 -10.12
N ARG A 342 -9.76 13.26 -10.57
CA ARG A 342 -8.52 13.58 -9.85
C ARG A 342 -8.77 14.28 -8.51
N GLY A 343 -9.80 15.12 -8.42
CA GLY A 343 -10.19 15.79 -7.18
C GLY A 343 -10.87 14.88 -6.17
N SER A 344 -11.47 13.77 -6.62
CA SER A 344 -12.31 12.89 -5.78
C SER A 344 -11.66 11.57 -5.41
N LEU A 345 -10.79 11.01 -6.26
CA LEU A 345 -10.21 9.69 -6.09
C LEU A 345 -8.73 9.78 -5.75
N ARG A 346 -8.37 9.22 -4.61
CA ARG A 346 -6.95 9.07 -4.22
C ARG A 346 -6.25 8.03 -5.07
N ASN A 347 -4.94 8.20 -5.25
CA ASN A 347 -4.06 7.25 -5.95
C ASN A 347 -4.47 7.01 -7.42
N LEU A 348 -5.19 7.95 -8.04
CA LEU A 348 -5.62 7.84 -9.42
C LEU A 348 -4.40 7.98 -10.35
N GLY A 349 -4.02 6.86 -10.98
CA GLY A 349 -2.88 6.79 -11.91
C GLY A 349 -3.24 7.28 -13.30
N SER A 350 -4.40 6.90 -13.82
CA SER A 350 -4.88 7.37 -15.13
C SER A 350 -6.41 7.38 -15.20
N VAL A 351 -6.92 8.30 -16.02
CA VAL A 351 -8.32 8.31 -16.46
C VAL A 351 -8.31 8.13 -17.97
N THR A 352 -9.07 7.18 -18.47
CA THR A 352 -9.27 6.98 -19.90
C THR A 352 -10.73 7.22 -20.20
N VAL A 353 -11.03 8.19 -21.06
CA VAL A 353 -12.39 8.47 -21.49
C VAL A 353 -12.54 8.00 -22.93
N VAL A 354 -13.49 7.09 -23.15
CA VAL A 354 -13.73 6.45 -24.45
C VAL A 354 -15.10 6.90 -24.99
N PRO A 355 -15.16 7.45 -26.23
CA PRO A 355 -16.44 7.75 -26.85
C PRO A 355 -17.16 6.45 -27.23
N LEU A 356 -18.44 6.36 -26.91
CA LEU A 356 -19.36 5.34 -27.41
C LEU A 356 -20.13 5.91 -28.61
N VAL A 357 -19.74 5.51 -29.81
CA VAL A 357 -20.41 5.97 -31.04
C VAL A 357 -21.54 5.00 -31.39
N ASP A 358 -22.76 5.50 -31.55
CA ASP A 358 -23.91 4.70 -31.95
C ASP A 358 -23.67 4.05 -33.33
N GLY A 359 -23.99 2.76 -33.45
CA GLY A 359 -23.84 1.98 -34.68
C GLY A 359 -22.47 1.29 -34.87
N VAL A 360 -21.52 1.47 -33.97
CA VAL A 360 -20.27 0.70 -33.97
C VAL A 360 -20.42 -0.50 -33.01
N PRO A 361 -20.38 -1.76 -33.51
CA PRO A 361 -20.47 -2.92 -32.63
C PRO A 361 -19.38 -2.92 -31.60
N GLN A 362 -19.74 -2.94 -30.32
CA GLN A 362 -18.78 -3.09 -29.23
C GLN A 362 -18.10 -4.46 -29.34
N ARG A 363 -16.80 -4.48 -29.59
CA ARG A 363 -16.01 -5.72 -29.49
C ARG A 363 -15.95 -6.15 -28.03
N GLY A 364 -16.80 -7.12 -27.68
CA GLY A 364 -16.66 -7.98 -26.51
C GLY A 364 -16.87 -7.26 -25.15
N ARG A 365 -18.04 -7.47 -24.58
CA ARG A 365 -18.20 -7.43 -23.12
C ARG A 365 -17.63 -8.70 -22.49
#